data_9db2507908a6407eb767980d9160b1b3
#
_entry.id   9db2507908a6407eb767980d9160b1b3
#
_cell.length_a   1.000
_cell.length_b   1.000
_cell.length_c   1.000
_cell.angle_alpha   90.00
_cell.angle_beta   90.00
_cell.angle_gamma   90.00
#
_symmetry.space_group_name_H-M   'P 1'
#
loop_
_entity.id
_entity.type
_entity.pdbx_description
1 polymer ?
#
loop_
_entity_poly.entity_id
_entity_poly.type
_entity_poly.pdbx_seq_one_letter_code
_entity_poly.pdbx_strand_id
1 'polypeptide(L)'
;MPRPGGSAAIFLHRHPYPPLIPQGATRLIVGTLPPPRFSVGKLRDRDVDFCYGSCDGQLWPVLARLFSLGLRYDNSAAAVKERLAFLRRERLGICDIVASCRRQRMAAADITLHDIVIRVRVATLRRHHSIA
;
A
#
# COMPACT_ATOMS: atom_id res chain seq x y z
N MET A 1 -12.02 15.61 -34.64
CA MET A 1 -11.18 16.14 -33.60
C MET A 1 -10.44 15.03 -32.87
N PRO A 2 -9.16 15.00 -32.98
CA PRO A 2 -8.42 14.00 -32.27
C PRO A 2 -8.65 14.14 -30.75
N ARG A 3 -8.52 13.07 -30.10
CA ARG A 3 -8.73 13.02 -28.69
C ARG A 3 -7.41 13.15 -27.98
N PRO A 4 -6.89 14.35 -27.91
CA PRO A 4 -5.65 14.49 -27.15
C PRO A 4 -5.83 13.93 -25.76
N GLY A 5 -7.05 13.91 -25.31
CA GLY A 5 -7.32 13.33 -24.02
C GLY A 5 -6.99 11.84 -23.90
N GLY A 6 -6.81 11.16 -25.04
CA GLY A 6 -6.45 9.75 -25.00
C GLY A 6 -5.18 9.50 -24.22
N SER A 7 -4.11 10.24 -24.52
CA SER A 7 -2.87 10.10 -23.76
C SER A 7 -2.92 10.89 -22.46
N ALA A 8 -3.61 12.03 -22.44
CA ALA A 8 -3.74 12.80 -21.21
C ALA A 8 -4.57 12.08 -20.15
N ALA A 9 -5.41 11.12 -20.55
CA ALA A 9 -6.21 10.35 -19.62
C ALA A 9 -5.40 9.27 -18.91
N ILE A 10 -4.19 8.98 -19.37
CA ILE A 10 -3.35 7.96 -18.74
C ILE A 10 -2.68 8.54 -17.51
N PHE A 11 -2.95 7.91 -16.39
CA PHE A 11 -2.40 8.33 -15.11
C PHE A 11 -1.25 7.40 -14.70
N LEU A 12 -0.11 7.98 -14.37
CA LEU A 12 1.01 7.22 -13.82
C LEU A 12 0.80 7.07 -12.31
N HIS A 13 0.47 5.86 -11.92
CA HIS A 13 0.19 5.52 -10.53
C HIS A 13 1.44 4.93 -9.90
N ARG A 14 2.05 5.67 -8.99
CA ARG A 14 3.21 5.21 -8.23
C ARG A 14 2.79 4.81 -6.84
N HIS A 15 3.39 3.75 -6.33
CA HIS A 15 3.15 3.34 -4.95
C HIS A 15 3.75 4.38 -4.01
N PRO A 16 2.96 5.00 -3.13
CA PRO A 16 3.45 6.10 -2.30
C PRO A 16 4.26 5.65 -1.09
N TYR A 17 4.25 4.36 -0.75
CA TYR A 17 4.93 3.86 0.43
C TYR A 17 6.01 2.84 0.07
N PRO A 18 7.20 2.92 0.71
CA PRO A 18 8.24 1.92 0.48
C PRO A 18 7.85 0.59 1.14
N PRO A 19 8.50 -0.52 0.75
CA PRO A 19 8.34 -1.77 1.47
C PRO A 19 8.72 -1.59 2.94
N LEU A 20 7.95 -2.19 3.83
CA LEU A 20 8.18 -2.14 5.27
C LEU A 20 8.35 -3.55 5.79
N ILE A 21 9.60 -3.98 5.91
CA ILE A 21 9.92 -5.34 6.36
C ILE A 21 10.78 -5.21 7.62
N PRO A 22 10.19 -5.30 8.81
CA PRO A 22 10.96 -5.23 10.05
C PRO A 22 12.01 -6.32 10.10
N GLN A 23 13.11 -6.05 10.80
CA GLN A 23 14.14 -7.07 11.03
C GLN A 23 13.50 -8.26 11.76
N GLY A 24 13.81 -9.45 11.29
CA GLY A 24 13.23 -10.66 11.86
C GLY A 24 11.81 -10.95 11.41
N ALA A 25 11.31 -10.27 10.37
CA ALA A 25 9.99 -10.53 9.83
C ALA A 25 9.89 -11.98 9.33
N THR A 26 8.84 -12.66 9.76
CA THR A 26 8.61 -14.07 9.42
C THR A 26 7.44 -14.24 8.46
N ARG A 27 6.62 -13.21 8.28
CA ARG A 27 5.45 -13.23 7.42
C ARG A 27 5.37 -11.90 6.68
N LEU A 28 4.77 -11.93 5.52
CA LEU A 28 4.67 -10.76 4.66
C LEU A 28 3.25 -10.59 4.16
N ILE A 29 2.70 -9.42 4.34
CA ILE A 29 1.41 -9.04 3.76
C ILE A 29 1.70 -8.45 2.39
N VAL A 30 1.08 -9.01 1.36
CA VAL A 30 1.33 -8.63 -0.02
C VAL A 30 0.02 -8.30 -0.71
N GLY A 31 0.01 -7.18 -1.41
CA GLY A 31 -1.10 -6.76 -2.26
C GLY A 31 -0.57 -6.08 -3.51
N THR A 32 -1.35 -5.21 -4.12
CA THR A 32 -0.95 -4.55 -5.35
C THR A 32 -0.60 -3.08 -5.14
N LEU A 33 -1.61 -2.23 -5.00
CA LEU A 33 -1.46 -0.79 -4.88
C LEU A 33 -2.58 -0.22 -4.03
N PRO A 34 -2.34 0.86 -3.28
CA PRO A 34 -3.43 1.60 -2.68
C PRO A 34 -4.21 2.37 -3.76
N PRO A 35 -5.40 2.89 -3.44
CA PRO A 35 -6.14 3.74 -4.38
C PRO A 35 -5.30 4.93 -4.85
N PRO A 36 -5.52 5.42 -6.08
CA PRO A 36 -4.74 6.53 -6.63
C PRO A 36 -4.70 7.78 -5.77
N ARG A 37 -5.75 8.06 -5.00
CA ARG A 37 -5.77 9.25 -4.14
C ARG A 37 -4.63 9.28 -3.12
N PHE A 38 -4.09 8.13 -2.77
CA PHE A 38 -2.94 8.04 -1.88
C PHE A 38 -1.66 8.54 -2.56
N SER A 39 -1.56 8.32 -3.87
CA SER A 39 -0.38 8.74 -4.64
C SER A 39 -0.35 10.24 -4.90
N VAL A 40 -1.51 10.90 -4.91
CA VAL A 40 -1.61 12.33 -5.20
C VAL A 40 -1.89 13.17 -3.95
N GLY A 41 -1.88 12.55 -2.77
CA GLY A 41 -2.05 13.28 -1.52
C GLY A 41 -3.45 13.78 -1.26
N LYS A 42 -4.47 13.15 -1.84
CA LYS A 42 -5.87 13.57 -1.67
C LYS A 42 -6.65 12.59 -0.81
N LEU A 43 -6.17 12.37 0.38
CA LEU A 43 -6.79 11.43 1.31
C LEU A 43 -8.14 11.93 1.80
N ARG A 44 -9.04 10.97 2.06
CA ARG A 44 -10.30 11.24 2.75
C ARG A 44 -10.04 11.29 4.25
N ASP A 45 -10.96 11.89 5.01
CA ASP A 45 -10.77 12.11 6.45
C ASP A 45 -10.48 10.84 7.24
N ARG A 46 -11.09 9.73 6.85
CA ARG A 46 -10.90 8.46 7.56
C ARG A 46 -9.87 7.55 6.93
N ASP A 47 -9.17 8.02 5.91
CA ASP A 47 -8.02 7.31 5.39
C ASP A 47 -6.85 7.44 6.35
N VAL A 48 -6.03 6.40 6.42
CA VAL A 48 -4.75 6.43 7.13
C VAL A 48 -3.65 6.51 6.11
N ASP A 49 -2.71 7.43 6.29
CA ASP A 49 -1.61 7.65 5.35
C ASP A 49 -0.57 6.55 5.47
N PHE A 50 -0.98 5.34 5.13
CA PHE A 50 -0.15 4.16 5.29
C PHE A 50 -0.67 3.04 4.38
N CYS A 51 0.11 1.97 4.27
CA CYS A 51 -0.27 0.78 3.50
C CYS A 51 -1.63 0.26 3.97
N TYR A 52 -2.50 -0.03 3.01
CA TYR A 52 -3.85 -0.51 3.28
C TYR A 52 -4.69 0.45 4.11
N GLY A 53 -4.36 1.74 4.05
CA GLY A 53 -4.99 2.76 4.88
C GLY A 53 -6.29 3.33 4.35
N SER A 54 -6.80 2.84 3.23
CA SER A 54 -8.08 3.30 2.69
C SER A 54 -9.21 3.09 3.70
N CYS A 55 -10.08 4.06 3.84
CA CYS A 55 -11.24 3.95 4.72
C CYS A 55 -12.19 2.82 4.31
N ASP A 56 -12.11 2.37 3.06
CA ASP A 56 -12.88 1.24 2.56
C ASP A 56 -12.12 -0.09 2.68
N GLY A 57 -10.88 -0.05 3.14
CA GLY A 57 -10.04 -1.23 3.25
C GLY A 57 -10.45 -2.13 4.40
N GLN A 58 -10.18 -3.42 4.27
CA GLN A 58 -10.58 -4.41 5.26
C GLN A 58 -9.41 -4.95 6.09
N LEU A 59 -8.18 -4.74 5.66
CA LEU A 59 -7.03 -5.36 6.33
C LEU A 59 -6.91 -4.91 7.79
N TRP A 60 -6.83 -3.59 8.02
CA TRP A 60 -6.62 -3.09 9.38
C TRP A 60 -7.80 -3.36 10.29
N PRO A 61 -9.06 -3.24 9.85
CA PRO A 61 -10.19 -3.66 10.68
C PRO A 61 -10.13 -5.14 11.07
N VAL A 62 -9.73 -6.01 10.14
CA VAL A 62 -9.58 -7.45 10.43
C VAL A 62 -8.46 -7.68 11.44
N LEU A 63 -7.29 -7.08 11.22
CA LEU A 63 -6.16 -7.21 12.15
C LEU A 63 -6.50 -6.66 13.53
N ALA A 64 -7.19 -5.52 13.57
CA ALA A 64 -7.61 -4.92 14.82
C ALA A 64 -8.51 -5.87 15.62
N ARG A 65 -9.39 -6.57 14.94
CA ARG A 65 -10.29 -7.53 15.58
C ARG A 65 -9.53 -8.76 16.05
N LEU A 66 -8.65 -9.30 15.20
CA LEU A 66 -7.89 -10.50 15.53
C LEU A 66 -6.91 -10.29 16.69
N PHE A 67 -6.30 -9.12 16.77
CA PHE A 67 -5.27 -8.82 17.76
C PHE A 67 -5.75 -7.86 18.85
N SER A 68 -7.04 -7.56 18.89
CA SER A 68 -7.64 -6.66 19.89
C SER A 68 -6.95 -5.30 19.95
N LEU A 69 -6.76 -4.68 18.77
CA LEU A 69 -6.11 -3.39 18.65
C LEU A 69 -7.13 -2.25 18.66
N GLY A 70 -6.78 -1.16 19.35
CA GLY A 70 -7.57 0.08 19.29
C GLY A 70 -6.90 1.04 18.30
N LEU A 71 -7.17 0.89 17.02
CA LEU A 71 -6.54 1.68 15.98
C LEU A 71 -7.34 2.93 15.65
N ARG A 72 -6.61 4.00 15.33
CA ARG A 72 -7.20 5.22 14.79
C ARG A 72 -7.38 5.09 13.29
N TYR A 73 -8.41 5.75 12.76
CA TYR A 73 -8.69 5.79 11.32
C TYR A 73 -8.79 7.25 10.89
N ASP A 74 -7.65 7.90 10.78
CA ASP A 74 -7.52 9.29 10.35
C ASP A 74 -6.16 9.51 9.70
N ASN A 75 -5.90 10.75 9.27
CA ASN A 75 -4.66 11.08 8.57
C ASN A 75 -3.50 11.41 9.51
N SER A 76 -3.63 11.17 10.80
CA SER A 76 -2.62 11.58 11.78
C SER A 76 -1.38 10.70 11.73
N ALA A 77 -0.26 11.27 12.18
CA ALA A 77 0.96 10.50 12.37
C ALA A 77 0.80 9.43 13.43
N ALA A 78 -0.07 9.65 14.42
CA ALA A 78 -0.33 8.68 15.46
C ALA A 78 -0.96 7.40 14.89
N ALA A 79 -1.86 7.52 13.94
CA ALA A 79 -2.45 6.36 13.28
C ALA A 79 -1.39 5.50 12.58
N VAL A 80 -0.42 6.14 11.92
CA VAL A 80 0.69 5.45 11.28
C VAL A 80 1.58 4.76 12.31
N LYS A 81 1.92 5.46 13.39
CA LYS A 81 2.79 4.90 14.44
C LYS A 81 2.19 3.66 15.10
N GLU A 82 0.89 3.64 15.30
CA GLU A 82 0.20 2.48 15.86
C GLU A 82 0.41 1.24 14.98
N ARG A 83 0.32 1.42 13.67
CA ARG A 83 0.47 0.32 12.72
C ARG A 83 1.92 -0.14 12.61
N LEU A 84 2.86 0.78 12.62
CA LEU A 84 4.28 0.44 12.64
C LEU A 84 4.66 -0.36 13.87
N ALA A 85 4.18 0.05 15.04
CA ALA A 85 4.44 -0.66 16.29
C ALA A 85 3.89 -2.08 16.25
N PHE A 86 2.68 -2.24 15.73
CA PHE A 86 2.06 -3.56 15.59
C PHE A 86 2.87 -4.46 14.67
N LEU A 87 3.28 -3.95 13.50
CA LEU A 87 4.05 -4.73 12.53
C LEU A 87 5.38 -5.21 13.12
N ARG A 88 6.07 -4.33 13.85
CA ARG A 88 7.32 -4.71 14.50
C ARG A 88 7.10 -5.76 15.55
N ARG A 89 6.11 -5.58 16.40
CA ARG A 89 5.81 -6.53 17.48
C ARG A 89 5.46 -7.90 16.94
N GLU A 90 4.67 -7.96 15.86
CA GLU A 90 4.23 -9.22 15.29
C GLU A 90 5.17 -9.78 14.23
N ARG A 91 6.28 -9.10 13.94
CA ARG A 91 7.25 -9.49 12.91
C ARG A 91 6.59 -9.67 11.54
N LEU A 92 5.70 -8.76 11.22
CA LEU A 92 4.99 -8.74 9.95
C LEU A 92 5.57 -7.69 9.05
N GLY A 93 5.84 -8.06 7.79
CA GLY A 93 6.18 -7.10 6.75
C GLY A 93 4.96 -6.76 5.91
N ILE A 94 5.01 -5.60 5.28
CA ILE A 94 4.05 -5.19 4.27
C ILE A 94 4.83 -4.74 3.05
N CYS A 95 4.54 -5.35 1.90
CA CYS A 95 5.25 -5.03 0.69
C CYS A 95 4.41 -5.41 -0.53
N ASP A 96 3.66 -4.45 -1.05
CA ASP A 96 2.90 -4.69 -2.26
C ASP A 96 3.83 -4.94 -3.44
N ILE A 97 3.38 -5.73 -4.40
CA ILE A 97 4.25 -6.17 -5.49
C ILE A 97 4.44 -5.11 -6.58
N VAL A 98 3.57 -4.13 -6.69
CA VAL A 98 3.63 -3.14 -7.76
C VAL A 98 4.29 -1.87 -7.27
N ALA A 99 5.34 -1.43 -7.97
CA ALA A 99 5.98 -0.14 -7.70
C ALA A 99 5.26 0.98 -8.43
N SER A 100 4.90 0.76 -9.68
CA SER A 100 4.16 1.73 -10.48
C SER A 100 3.44 1.03 -11.61
N CYS A 101 2.46 1.72 -12.18
CA CYS A 101 1.74 1.24 -13.35
C CYS A 101 1.05 2.45 -14.01
N ARG A 102 0.49 2.23 -15.17
CA ARG A 102 -0.36 3.22 -15.82
C ARG A 102 -1.79 2.75 -15.77
N ARG A 103 -2.70 3.68 -15.62
CA ARG A 103 -4.13 3.39 -15.66
C ARG A 103 -4.85 4.51 -16.37
N GLN A 104 -5.99 4.19 -16.95
CA GLN A 104 -6.71 5.16 -17.79
C GLN A 104 -7.46 6.20 -16.97
N ARG A 105 -7.84 5.88 -15.75
CA ARG A 105 -8.51 6.81 -14.86
C ARG A 105 -8.28 6.41 -13.42
N MET A 106 -8.44 7.41 -12.55
CA MET A 106 -8.17 7.25 -11.13
C MET A 106 -9.07 6.22 -10.45
N ALA A 107 -10.31 6.11 -10.91
CA ALA A 107 -11.28 5.20 -10.32
C ALA A 107 -11.31 3.81 -10.97
N ALA A 108 -10.44 3.57 -11.94
CA ALA A 108 -10.45 2.30 -12.66
C ALA A 108 -10.02 1.15 -11.74
N ALA A 109 -10.63 -0.01 -11.96
CA ALA A 109 -10.23 -1.22 -11.24
C ALA A 109 -8.83 -1.66 -11.66
N ASP A 110 -8.19 -2.48 -10.84
CA ASP A 110 -6.82 -2.92 -11.09
C ASP A 110 -6.67 -3.69 -12.39
N ILE A 111 -7.73 -4.29 -12.88
CA ILE A 111 -7.70 -5.02 -14.16
C ILE A 111 -7.37 -4.12 -15.35
N THR A 112 -7.53 -2.80 -15.18
CA THR A 112 -7.20 -1.84 -16.25
C THR A 112 -5.75 -1.36 -16.19
N LEU A 113 -4.95 -1.88 -15.28
CA LEU A 113 -3.55 -1.49 -15.14
C LEU A 113 -2.73 -2.03 -16.29
N HIS A 114 -1.74 -1.26 -16.70
CA HIS A 114 -0.75 -1.69 -17.68
C HIS A 114 0.59 -1.01 -17.41
N ASP A 115 1.63 -1.45 -18.11
CA ASP A 115 3.01 -1.01 -17.85
C ASP A 115 3.37 -1.18 -16.38
N ILE A 116 3.09 -2.36 -15.84
CA ILE A 116 3.31 -2.64 -14.42
C ILE A 116 4.78 -2.87 -14.14
N VAL A 117 5.29 -2.13 -13.16
CA VAL A 117 6.67 -2.28 -12.68
C VAL A 117 6.63 -2.99 -11.32
N ILE A 118 7.32 -4.12 -11.26
CA ILE A 118 7.34 -4.96 -10.05
C ILE A 118 8.33 -4.38 -9.05
N ARG A 119 7.91 -4.26 -7.82
CA ARG A 119 8.68 -3.69 -6.72
C ARG A 119 9.51 -4.73 -5.99
N VAL A 120 8.96 -5.93 -5.80
CA VAL A 120 9.54 -6.97 -4.97
C VAL A 120 10.07 -8.09 -5.84
N ARG A 121 11.31 -8.48 -5.58
CA ARG A 121 11.94 -9.62 -6.24
C ARG A 121 12.29 -10.67 -5.19
N VAL A 122 12.40 -11.90 -5.62
CA VAL A 122 12.77 -13.01 -4.74
C VAL A 122 14.06 -12.73 -4.00
N ALA A 123 15.04 -12.15 -4.68
CA ALA A 123 16.32 -11.81 -4.05
C ALA A 123 16.17 -10.82 -2.89
N THR A 124 15.24 -9.87 -3.01
CA THR A 124 14.96 -8.92 -1.93
C THR A 124 14.41 -9.63 -0.71
N LEU A 125 13.45 -10.52 -0.90
CA LEU A 125 12.85 -11.27 0.18
C LEU A 125 13.89 -12.16 0.88
N ARG A 126 14.72 -12.86 0.11
CA ARG A 126 15.77 -13.72 0.67
C ARG A 126 16.75 -12.91 1.50
N ARG A 127 17.10 -11.71 1.06
CA ARG A 127 18.04 -10.86 1.79
C ARG A 127 17.51 -10.50 3.17
N HIS A 128 16.23 -10.20 3.28
CA HIS A 128 15.61 -9.88 4.55
C HIS A 128 15.54 -11.10 5.48
N HIS A 129 15.29 -12.26 4.92
CA HIS A 129 15.23 -13.50 5.69
C HIS A 129 16.60 -13.96 6.19
N SER A 130 17.64 -13.78 5.38
CA SER A 130 18.98 -14.27 5.75
C SER A 130 19.60 -13.46 6.87
N ILE A 131 19.06 -12.29 7.20
CA ILE A 131 19.56 -11.47 8.30
C ILE A 131 18.98 -11.92 9.64
N ALA A 132 17.91 -12.66 9.62
CA ALA A 132 17.22 -13.09 10.83
C ALA A 132 17.99 -14.12 11.66
#